data_697591646820bc65db4fc47544ea6285
#
_entry.id   697591646820bc65db4fc47544ea6285
#
_cell.length_a   1.000
_cell.length_b   1.000
_cell.length_c   1.000
_cell.angle_alpha   90.00
_cell.angle_beta   90.00
_cell.angle_gamma   90.00
#
_symmetry.space_group_name_H-M   'P 1'
#
loop_
_entity.id
_entity.type
_entity.pdbx_description
1 polymer ?
#
loop_
_entity_poly.entity_id
_entity_poly.type
_entity_poly.pdbx_seq_one_letter_code
_entity_poly.pdbx_strand_id
1 'polypeptide(L)' 'QRLGIGTLSEKTVHAIFKDYYEPDEDHQEIPIENYVADIYKDGEIIEIQTRQFNRMRGKLQAFLPLYPVTIVYPIPY' A
#
# COMPACT_ATOMS: atom_id res chain seq x y z
N GLN A 1 -9.67 13.99 -23.11
CA GLN A 1 -10.30 13.48 -21.91
C GLN A 1 -9.28 13.12 -20.86
N ARG A 2 -9.60 13.38 -19.63
CA ARG A 2 -8.67 13.17 -18.53
C ARG A 2 -9.37 12.40 -17.41
N LEU A 3 -8.64 11.42 -16.86
CA LEU A 3 -9.12 10.66 -15.72
C LEU A 3 -8.36 11.08 -14.48
N GLY A 4 -9.08 11.50 -13.48
CA GLY A 4 -8.48 11.78 -12.19
C GLY A 4 -8.49 10.55 -11.31
N ILE A 5 -7.71 10.58 -10.24
CA ILE A 5 -7.67 9.48 -9.31
C ILE A 5 -9.07 9.17 -8.77
N GLY A 6 -9.86 10.21 -8.54
CA GLY A 6 -11.19 10.03 -7.98
C GLY A 6 -12.16 9.26 -8.86
N THR A 7 -11.87 9.12 -10.16
CA THR A 7 -12.72 8.38 -11.07
C THR A 7 -12.31 6.93 -11.25
N LEU A 8 -11.22 6.51 -10.62
CA LEU A 8 -10.73 5.14 -10.71
C LEU A 8 -11.21 4.32 -9.51
N SER A 9 -11.34 3.02 -9.70
CA SER A 9 -11.67 2.14 -8.58
C SER A 9 -10.52 2.10 -7.58
N GLU A 10 -10.84 1.76 -6.34
CA GLU A 10 -9.80 1.60 -5.31
C GLU A 10 -8.74 0.60 -5.74
N LYS A 11 -9.17 -0.50 -6.32
CA LYS A 11 -8.26 -1.55 -6.74
C LYS A 11 -7.29 -1.05 -7.80
N THR A 12 -7.80 -0.27 -8.74
CA THR A 12 -6.97 0.27 -9.81
C THR A 12 -5.98 1.29 -9.27
N VAL A 13 -6.43 2.19 -8.40
CA VAL A 13 -5.56 3.17 -7.78
C VAL A 13 -4.46 2.48 -6.99
N HIS A 14 -4.83 1.47 -6.23
CA HIS A 14 -3.90 0.71 -5.42
C HIS A 14 -2.82 0.08 -6.30
N ALA A 15 -3.22 -0.54 -7.40
CA ALA A 15 -2.27 -1.17 -8.30
C ALA A 15 -1.32 -0.17 -8.94
N ILE A 16 -1.86 0.97 -9.37
CA ILE A 16 -1.06 2.01 -9.99
C ILE A 16 0.01 2.51 -9.02
N PHE A 17 -0.36 2.77 -7.79
CA PHE A 17 0.60 3.29 -6.82
C PHE A 17 1.61 2.23 -6.38
N LYS A 18 1.20 0.96 -6.30
CA LYS A 18 2.17 -0.10 -6.03
C LYS A 18 3.24 -0.12 -7.11
N ASP A 19 2.83 -0.09 -8.37
CA ASP A 19 3.77 -0.14 -9.47
C ASP A 19 4.64 1.11 -9.53
N TYR A 20 4.10 2.24 -9.13
CA TYR A 20 4.85 3.48 -9.11
C TYR A 20 5.97 3.44 -8.07
N TYR A 21 5.65 2.98 -6.86
CA TYR A 21 6.64 2.95 -5.78
C TYR A 21 7.57 1.75 -5.86
N GLU A 22 7.10 0.64 -6.41
CA GLU A 22 7.92 -0.54 -6.55
C GLU A 22 7.50 -1.33 -7.79
N PRO A 23 8.17 -1.09 -8.93
CA PRO A 23 7.81 -1.82 -10.16
C PRO A 23 8.10 -3.32 -10.13
N ASP A 24 8.96 -3.77 -9.23
CA ASP A 24 9.31 -5.18 -9.15
C ASP A 24 8.24 -5.94 -8.38
N GLU A 25 7.51 -6.80 -9.08
CA GLU A 25 6.43 -7.56 -8.47
C GLU A 25 6.92 -8.50 -7.37
N ASP A 26 8.19 -8.86 -7.39
CA ASP A 26 8.73 -9.71 -6.33
C ASP A 26 8.74 -9.03 -4.97
N HIS A 27 8.59 -7.71 -4.94
CA HIS A 27 8.52 -6.96 -3.70
C HIS A 27 7.11 -6.50 -3.37
N GLN A 28 6.12 -6.89 -4.17
CA GLN A 28 4.74 -6.52 -3.94
C GLN A 28 3.96 -7.65 -3.31
N GLU A 29 2.99 -7.28 -2.47
CA GLU A 29 2.06 -8.21 -1.84
C GLU A 29 2.78 -9.35 -1.13
N ILE A 30 3.60 -8.96 -0.19
CA ILE A 30 4.44 -9.89 0.55
C ILE A 30 3.77 -10.28 1.86
N PRO A 31 3.54 -11.57 2.11
CA PRO A 31 2.94 -12.00 3.38
C PRO A 31 3.90 -11.73 4.53
N ILE A 32 3.40 -11.05 5.55
CA ILE A 32 4.15 -10.78 6.78
C ILE A 32 3.19 -10.98 7.94
N GLU A 33 3.49 -11.92 8.82
CA GLU A 33 2.59 -12.31 9.89
C GLU A 33 1.27 -12.80 9.29
N ASN A 34 0.14 -12.33 9.78
CA ASN A 34 -1.16 -12.72 9.25
C ASN A 34 -1.70 -11.73 8.22
N TYR A 35 -0.84 -10.87 7.72
CA TYR A 35 -1.25 -9.81 6.80
C TYR A 35 -0.40 -9.87 5.54
N VAL A 36 -0.81 -9.09 4.55
CA VAL A 36 -0.06 -8.96 3.30
C VAL A 36 0.37 -7.50 3.19
N ALA A 37 1.69 -7.27 3.13
CA ALA A 37 2.21 -5.93 2.93
C ALA A 37 2.11 -5.58 1.46
N ASP A 38 1.68 -4.35 1.16
CA ASP A 38 1.58 -3.92 -0.23
C ASP A 38 2.95 -3.95 -0.91
N ILE A 39 3.96 -3.42 -0.23
CA ILE A 39 5.33 -3.43 -0.71
C ILE A 39 6.25 -3.72 0.45
N TYR A 40 7.18 -4.63 0.23
CA TYR A 40 8.24 -4.89 1.20
C TYR A 40 9.56 -4.99 0.45
N LYS A 41 10.48 -4.10 0.78
CA LYS A 41 11.77 -4.06 0.11
C LYS A 41 12.82 -3.49 1.07
N ASP A 42 13.97 -4.13 1.10
CA ASP A 42 15.13 -3.66 1.88
C ASP A 42 14.79 -3.41 3.36
N GLY A 43 13.93 -4.27 3.91
CA GLY A 43 13.58 -4.16 5.32
C GLY A 43 12.59 -3.06 5.65
N GLU A 44 11.90 -2.52 4.67
CA GLU A 44 10.90 -1.47 4.87
C GLU A 44 9.60 -1.85 4.21
N ILE A 45 8.49 -1.42 4.81
CA ILE A 45 7.17 -1.68 4.30
C ILE A 45 6.55 -0.36 3.82
N ILE A 46 5.91 -0.42 2.64
CA ILE A 46 5.12 0.71 2.15
C ILE A 46 3.69 0.20 1.99
N GLU A 47 2.75 0.89 2.63
CA GLU A 47 1.34 0.57 2.53
C GLU A 47 0.61 1.68 1.80
N ILE A 48 -0.21 1.31 0.84
CA ILE A 48 -0.98 2.29 0.06
C ILE A 48 -2.40 2.26 0.57
N GLN A 49 -2.79 3.35 1.23
CA GLN A 49 -4.09 3.47 1.87
C GLN A 49 -5.00 4.31 1.00
N THR A 50 -6.02 3.68 0.41
CA THR A 50 -6.90 4.40 -0.50
C THR A 50 -8.15 4.90 0.16
N ARG A 51 -8.67 4.21 1.18
CA ARG A 51 -9.93 4.64 1.75
C ARG A 51 -10.11 4.32 3.24
N GLN A 52 -10.12 3.07 3.62
CA GLN A 52 -10.53 2.66 4.96
C GLN A 52 -9.36 2.55 5.91
N PHE A 53 -9.03 3.64 6.53
CA PHE A 53 -7.89 3.70 7.42
C PHE A 53 -8.05 2.75 8.62
N ASN A 54 -9.28 2.44 9.01
CA ASN A 54 -9.51 1.55 10.14
C ASN A 54 -8.92 0.17 9.93
N ARG A 55 -8.89 -0.30 8.70
CA ARG A 55 -8.31 -1.61 8.40
C ARG A 55 -6.81 -1.65 8.55
N MET A 56 -6.20 -0.49 8.58
CA MET A 56 -4.75 -0.40 8.69
C MET A 56 -4.27 -0.66 10.10
N ARG A 57 -5.14 -0.49 11.09
CA ARG A 57 -4.73 -0.58 12.49
C ARG A 57 -4.11 -1.93 12.82
N GLY A 58 -4.76 -3.03 12.45
CA GLY A 58 -4.24 -4.36 12.73
C GLY A 58 -2.91 -4.61 12.04
N LYS A 59 -2.82 -4.18 10.78
CA LYS A 59 -1.59 -4.31 10.03
C LYS A 59 -0.45 -3.54 10.69
N LEU A 60 -0.71 -2.31 11.11
CA LEU A 60 0.31 -1.49 11.75
C LEU A 60 0.78 -2.11 13.05
N GLN A 61 -0.14 -2.65 13.82
CA GLN A 61 0.23 -3.32 15.06
C GLN A 61 1.15 -4.52 14.81
N ALA A 62 0.92 -5.22 13.70
CA ALA A 62 1.73 -6.38 13.35
C ALA A 62 3.07 -5.97 12.74
N PHE A 63 3.07 -4.94 11.91
CA PHE A 63 4.27 -4.57 11.13
C PHE A 63 5.25 -3.69 11.87
N LEU A 64 4.75 -2.71 12.63
CA LEU A 64 5.63 -1.72 13.26
C LEU A 64 6.71 -2.31 14.18
N PRO A 65 6.42 -3.36 14.96
CA PRO A 65 7.49 -3.96 15.74
C PRO A 65 8.59 -4.62 14.92
N LEU A 66 8.29 -4.92 13.65
CA LEU A 66 9.22 -5.66 12.80
C LEU A 66 9.99 -4.77 11.84
N TYR A 67 9.31 -3.80 11.24
CA TYR A 67 9.90 -2.97 10.18
C TYR A 67 9.34 -1.56 10.21
N PRO A 68 10.10 -0.58 9.71
CA PRO A 68 9.53 0.75 9.47
C PRO A 68 8.42 0.67 8.42
N VAL A 69 7.36 1.42 8.62
CA VAL A 69 6.22 1.42 7.69
C VAL A 69 5.96 2.84 7.22
N THR A 70 5.88 2.99 5.91
CA THR A 70 5.48 4.25 5.27
C THR A 70 4.08 4.08 4.72
N ILE A 71 3.19 5.02 5.00
CA ILE A 71 1.84 4.99 4.47
C ILE A 71 1.71 6.03 3.40
N VAL A 72 1.31 5.59 2.21
CA VAL A 72 1.04 6.45 1.07
C VAL A 72 -0.46 6.62 0.96
N TYR A 73 -0.93 7.85 0.97
CA TYR A 73 -2.35 8.13 0.92
C TYR A 73 -2.67 8.96 -0.31
N PRO A 74 -3.05 8.30 -1.42
CA PRO A 74 -3.36 9.05 -2.64
C PRO A 74 -4.57 9.96 -2.42
N ILE A 75 -4.44 11.20 -2.84
CA ILE A 75 -5.49 12.19 -2.66
C ILE A 75 -6.22 12.38 -3.98
N PRO A 76 -7.50 12.02 -4.06
CA PRO A 76 -8.25 12.19 -5.30
C PRO A 76 -8.58 13.66 -5.57
N TYR A 77 -8.74 13.99 -6.82
CA TYR A 77 -9.16 15.31 -7.22
C TYR A 77 -9.94 15.25 -8.52
#